data_5e57971ff61f885dc0ebd9b3e12a45b7
#
_entry.id   5e57971ff61f885dc0ebd9b3e12a45b7
#
_cell.length_a   1.000
_cell.length_b   1.000
_cell.length_c   1.000
_cell.angle_alpha   90.00
_cell.angle_beta   90.00
_cell.angle_gamma   90.00
#
_symmetry.space_group_name_H-M   'P 1'
#
loop_
_entity.id
_entity.type
_entity.pdbx_description
1 polymer ?
#
loop_
_entity_poly.entity_id
_entity_poly.type
_entity_poly.pdbx_seq_one_letter_code
_entity_poly.pdbx_strand_id
1 'polypeptide(L)'
;NWRARFLMDRFWPGPLSLVLKAKDTVPLVTRGGLDTAAIRMPDNAIALELIRGAGVPIAAPSANRSGRPSPTDAATVRDDIGDAVAMVLDGGPARVGLESTVLDVSGDTLVLLRPGGVSKEEIEEALQMPVLLPADGSSLRRSPGTRYRHYAPKIPLIVTDDPGGAEAVDKKWAWIG
;
A
#
# COMPACT_ATOMS: atom_id res chain seq x y z
N ASN A 1 10.33 -15.76 -9.89
CA ASN A 1 11.27 -15.38 -10.95
C ASN A 1 12.45 -14.60 -10.37
N TRP A 2 13.52 -14.39 -11.13
CA TRP A 2 14.74 -13.74 -10.66
C TRP A 2 14.54 -12.27 -10.28
N ARG A 3 13.70 -11.52 -11.02
CA ARG A 3 13.39 -10.11 -10.76
C ARG A 3 12.79 -9.93 -9.37
N ALA A 4 11.82 -10.78 -9.02
CA ALA A 4 11.21 -10.76 -7.70
C ALA A 4 12.25 -11.01 -6.61
N ARG A 5 13.12 -12.01 -6.75
CA ARG A 5 14.18 -12.30 -5.77
C ARG A 5 15.13 -11.12 -5.60
N PHE A 6 15.61 -10.56 -6.71
CA PHE A 6 16.48 -9.39 -6.68
C PHE A 6 15.86 -8.19 -5.95
N LEU A 7 14.56 -7.90 -6.22
CA LEU A 7 13.85 -6.82 -5.55
C LEU A 7 13.62 -7.11 -4.05
N MET A 8 13.35 -8.35 -3.68
CA MET A 8 13.26 -8.80 -2.29
C MET A 8 14.60 -8.56 -1.57
N ASP A 9 15.70 -9.00 -2.14
CA ASP A 9 17.04 -8.85 -1.55
C ASP A 9 17.44 -7.38 -1.38
N ARG A 10 16.95 -6.50 -2.27
CA ARG A 10 17.29 -5.07 -2.28
C ARG A 10 16.39 -4.21 -1.38
N PHE A 11 15.10 -4.51 -1.31
CA PHE A 11 14.09 -3.63 -0.71
C PHE A 11 13.32 -4.24 0.47
N TRP A 12 13.60 -5.50 0.84
CA TRP A 12 12.98 -6.14 1.98
C TRP A 12 13.98 -6.38 3.12
N PRO A 13 13.52 -6.22 4.36
CA PRO A 13 12.21 -5.73 4.80
C PRO A 13 12.01 -4.26 4.43
N GLY A 14 10.79 -3.88 3.98
CA GLY A 14 10.55 -2.51 3.54
C GLY A 14 9.19 -2.25 2.88
N PRO A 15 9.04 -1.04 2.31
CA PRO A 15 7.77 -0.56 1.78
C PRO A 15 7.54 -0.94 0.29
N LEU A 16 7.96 -2.13 -0.13
CA LEU A 16 7.71 -2.68 -1.46
C LEU A 16 6.84 -3.94 -1.37
N SER A 17 5.68 -3.93 -2.02
CA SER A 17 4.83 -5.08 -2.24
C SER A 17 5.00 -5.61 -3.67
N LEU A 18 5.24 -6.90 -3.81
CA LEU A 18 5.38 -7.56 -5.10
C LEU A 18 4.15 -8.41 -5.40
N VAL A 19 3.53 -8.18 -6.56
CA VAL A 19 2.45 -9.04 -7.06
C VAL A 19 3.09 -10.17 -7.85
N LEU A 20 2.78 -11.40 -7.43
CA LEU A 20 3.33 -12.65 -7.96
C LEU A 20 2.20 -13.62 -8.31
N LYS A 21 2.45 -14.57 -9.20
CA LYS A 21 1.55 -15.70 -9.39
C LYS A 21 1.38 -16.47 -8.10
N ALA A 22 0.14 -16.64 -7.67
CA ALA A 22 -0.18 -17.33 -6.43
C ALA A 22 -0.07 -18.85 -6.63
N LYS A 23 0.39 -19.54 -5.57
CA LYS A 23 0.24 -21.00 -5.47
C LYS A 23 -1.18 -21.35 -5.03
N ASP A 24 -1.65 -22.54 -5.33
CA ASP A 24 -2.98 -23.03 -4.94
C ASP A 24 -3.16 -23.10 -3.42
N THR A 25 -2.06 -23.15 -2.67
CA THR A 25 -2.07 -23.08 -1.19
C THR A 25 -2.51 -21.73 -0.64
N VAL A 26 -2.49 -20.66 -1.45
CA VAL A 26 -3.00 -19.33 -1.05
C VAL A 26 -4.52 -19.31 -1.29
N PRO A 27 -5.36 -19.15 -0.24
CA PRO A 27 -6.80 -19.16 -0.39
C PRO A 27 -7.30 -18.11 -1.40
N LEU A 28 -8.28 -18.48 -2.23
CA LEU A 28 -8.81 -17.61 -3.27
C LEU A 28 -9.42 -16.32 -2.70
N VAL A 29 -10.04 -16.40 -1.53
CA VAL A 29 -10.60 -15.24 -0.83
C VAL A 29 -9.51 -14.23 -0.46
N THR A 30 -8.34 -14.68 0.01
CA THR A 30 -7.21 -13.82 0.40
C THR A 30 -6.63 -13.05 -0.78
N ARG A 31 -6.64 -13.65 -1.97
CA ARG A 31 -6.16 -13.02 -3.22
C ARG A 31 -7.27 -12.35 -4.03
N GLY A 32 -8.46 -12.20 -3.44
CA GLY A 32 -9.59 -11.50 -4.05
C GLY A 32 -10.08 -12.11 -5.35
N GLY A 33 -9.99 -13.44 -5.48
CA GLY A 33 -10.42 -14.18 -6.68
C GLY A 33 -9.42 -14.15 -7.84
N LEU A 34 -8.21 -13.59 -7.65
CA LEU A 34 -7.18 -13.48 -8.68
C LEU A 34 -6.25 -14.70 -8.69
N ASP A 35 -5.52 -14.88 -9.77
CA ASP A 35 -4.42 -15.85 -9.91
C ASP A 35 -3.09 -15.34 -9.34
N THR A 36 -3.10 -14.11 -8.78
CA THR A 36 -1.94 -13.45 -8.19
C THR A 36 -2.17 -13.08 -6.73
N ALA A 37 -1.09 -12.87 -5.98
CA ALA A 37 -1.10 -12.35 -4.62
C ALA A 37 -0.04 -11.26 -4.45
N ALA A 38 -0.38 -10.20 -3.71
CA ALA A 38 0.58 -9.18 -3.31
C ALA A 38 1.26 -9.62 -2.00
N ILE A 39 2.58 -9.63 -1.98
CA ILE A 39 3.39 -10.09 -0.85
C ILE A 39 4.37 -8.98 -0.45
N ARG A 40 4.58 -8.81 0.84
CA ARG A 40 5.53 -7.85 1.40
C ARG A 40 6.17 -8.41 2.67
N MET A 41 7.43 -8.07 2.91
CA MET A 41 8.10 -8.25 4.19
C MET A 41 8.14 -6.90 4.93
N PRO A 42 7.40 -6.72 6.03
CA PRO A 42 7.34 -5.43 6.72
C PRO A 42 8.65 -5.12 7.43
N ASP A 43 9.02 -3.83 7.48
CA ASP A 43 10.16 -3.34 8.26
C ASP A 43 9.70 -2.81 9.64
N ASN A 44 9.19 -3.72 10.45
CA ASN A 44 8.84 -3.47 11.84
C ASN A 44 9.11 -4.74 12.65
N ALA A 45 9.88 -4.62 13.73
CA ALA A 45 10.35 -5.76 14.52
C ALA A 45 9.18 -6.56 15.13
N ILE A 46 8.15 -5.88 15.66
CA ILE A 46 6.98 -6.54 16.26
C ILE A 46 6.19 -7.31 15.19
N ALA A 47 6.00 -6.71 14.02
CA ALA A 47 5.30 -7.37 12.92
C ALA A 47 6.08 -8.61 12.42
N LEU A 48 7.41 -8.52 12.35
CA LEU A 48 8.25 -9.65 11.95
C LEU A 48 8.22 -10.78 12.99
N GLU A 49 8.27 -10.46 14.28
CA GLU A 49 8.15 -11.46 15.34
C GLU A 49 6.78 -12.14 15.35
N LEU A 50 5.70 -11.37 15.12
CA LEU A 50 4.35 -11.93 14.97
C LEU A 50 4.28 -12.91 13.80
N ILE A 51 4.84 -12.56 12.63
CA ILE A 51 4.86 -13.42 11.44
C ILE A 51 5.70 -14.69 11.71
N ARG A 52 6.86 -14.55 12.36
CA ARG A 52 7.71 -15.71 12.73
C ARG A 52 7.01 -16.63 13.72
N GLY A 53 6.37 -16.05 14.75
CA GLY A 53 5.65 -16.80 15.75
C GLY A 53 4.42 -17.54 15.20
N ALA A 54 3.75 -16.95 14.21
CA ALA A 54 2.64 -17.58 13.51
C ALA A 54 3.08 -18.76 12.63
N GLY A 55 4.32 -18.77 12.13
CA GLY A 55 4.85 -19.81 11.25
C GLY A 55 4.19 -19.89 9.87
N VAL A 56 3.31 -18.93 9.56
CA VAL A 56 2.56 -18.84 8.30
C VAL A 56 2.47 -17.37 7.83
N PRO A 57 2.28 -17.12 6.52
CA PRO A 57 1.98 -15.78 6.03
C PRO A 57 0.69 -15.23 6.63
N ILE A 58 0.67 -13.93 6.90
CA ILE A 58 -0.48 -13.23 7.48
C ILE A 58 -1.13 -12.33 6.43
N ALA A 59 -2.45 -12.45 6.23
CA ALA A 59 -3.21 -11.51 5.43
C ALA A 59 -3.47 -10.25 6.25
N ALA A 60 -2.96 -9.10 5.79
CA ALA A 60 -3.00 -7.84 6.52
C ALA A 60 -3.51 -6.70 5.64
N PRO A 61 -4.76 -6.24 5.80
CA PRO A 61 -5.22 -4.98 5.25
C PRO A 61 -4.70 -3.80 6.06
N SER A 62 -4.98 -2.56 5.62
CA SER A 62 -4.76 -1.38 6.44
C SER A 62 -5.67 -1.39 7.69
N ALA A 63 -5.15 -0.87 8.81
CA ALA A 63 -5.81 -0.93 10.12
C ALA A 63 -6.81 0.22 10.34
N ASN A 64 -7.74 0.41 9.38
CA ASN A 64 -8.76 1.45 9.39
C ASN A 64 -10.11 0.94 8.89
N ARG A 65 -11.19 1.62 9.22
CA ARG A 65 -12.49 1.42 8.58
C ARG A 65 -12.39 1.81 7.10
N SER A 66 -13.04 1.02 6.23
CA SER A 66 -13.00 1.26 4.79
C SER A 66 -13.38 2.71 4.41
N GLY A 67 -12.59 3.31 3.53
CA GLY A 67 -12.77 4.68 3.07
C GLY A 67 -12.05 5.75 3.92
N ARG A 68 -11.50 5.40 5.09
CA ARG A 68 -10.67 6.30 5.89
C ARG A 68 -9.21 6.23 5.47
N PRO A 69 -8.39 7.26 5.75
CA PRO A 69 -6.95 7.19 5.59
C PRO A 69 -6.33 6.08 6.45
N SER A 70 -5.23 5.49 5.97
CA SER A 70 -4.46 4.53 6.75
C SER A 70 -3.85 5.21 7.99
N PRO A 71 -3.97 4.62 9.20
CA PRO A 71 -3.41 5.19 10.41
C PRO A 71 -1.88 5.10 10.41
N THR A 72 -1.25 6.06 11.08
CA THR A 72 0.21 6.12 11.24
C THR A 72 0.68 5.84 12.67
N ASP A 73 -0.24 5.63 13.61
CA ASP A 73 0.03 5.31 15.01
C ASP A 73 -1.06 4.44 15.64
N ALA A 74 -0.74 3.82 16.78
CA ALA A 74 -1.63 2.92 17.48
C ALA A 74 -2.84 3.62 18.13
N ALA A 75 -2.74 4.91 18.46
CA ALA A 75 -3.85 5.66 19.02
C ALA A 75 -4.97 5.80 17.98
N THR A 76 -4.61 6.22 16.77
CA THR A 76 -5.54 6.31 15.63
C THR A 76 -6.18 4.96 15.29
N VAL A 77 -5.42 3.86 15.37
CA VAL A 77 -5.97 2.49 15.18
C VAL A 77 -7.01 2.19 16.25
N ARG A 78 -6.72 2.44 17.53
CA ARG A 78 -7.66 2.21 18.63
C ARG A 78 -8.94 3.01 18.46
N ASP A 79 -8.81 4.28 18.07
CA ASP A 79 -9.95 5.17 17.89
C ASP A 79 -10.84 4.76 16.69
N ASP A 80 -10.24 4.17 15.66
CA ASP A 80 -10.99 3.79 14.45
C ASP A 80 -11.58 2.39 14.48
N ILE A 81 -10.81 1.39 14.93
CA ILE A 81 -11.21 -0.02 14.89
C ILE A 81 -10.97 -0.79 16.20
N GLY A 82 -10.59 -0.12 17.29
CA GLY A 82 -10.27 -0.78 18.55
C GLY A 82 -11.40 -1.63 19.12
N ASP A 83 -12.65 -1.26 18.84
CA ASP A 83 -13.86 -2.02 19.20
C ASP A 83 -14.09 -3.29 18.35
N ALA A 84 -13.45 -3.39 17.20
CA ALA A 84 -13.63 -4.48 16.22
C ALA A 84 -12.47 -5.48 16.20
N VAL A 85 -11.41 -5.26 16.98
CA VAL A 85 -10.22 -6.13 17.03
C VAL A 85 -9.96 -6.61 18.46
N ALA A 86 -9.43 -7.82 18.58
CA ALA A 86 -9.12 -8.40 19.89
C ALA A 86 -7.91 -7.73 20.56
N MET A 87 -6.97 -7.18 19.78
CA MET A 87 -5.73 -6.61 20.29
C MET A 87 -5.14 -5.63 19.28
N VAL A 88 -4.51 -4.58 19.78
CA VAL A 88 -3.65 -3.67 19.02
C VAL A 88 -2.22 -3.79 19.55
N LEU A 89 -1.30 -4.23 18.71
CA LEU A 89 0.13 -4.24 19.02
C LEU A 89 0.73 -2.92 18.57
N ASP A 90 1.26 -2.16 19.52
CA ASP A 90 1.89 -0.87 19.25
C ASP A 90 3.33 -1.06 18.80
N GLY A 91 3.57 -0.94 17.52
CA GLY A 91 4.90 -1.01 16.89
C GLY A 91 5.60 0.34 16.76
N GLY A 92 5.08 1.38 17.41
CA GLY A 92 5.50 2.77 17.23
C GLY A 92 4.89 3.43 15.99
N PRO A 93 5.18 4.71 15.76
CA PRO A 93 4.67 5.45 14.62
C PRO A 93 5.20 4.93 13.28
N ALA A 94 4.40 5.05 12.23
CA ALA A 94 4.81 4.68 10.89
C ALA A 94 5.94 5.59 10.39
N ARG A 95 7.09 5.01 10.01
CA ARG A 95 8.27 5.78 9.63
C ARG A 95 8.14 6.47 8.27
N VAL A 96 7.45 5.85 7.32
CA VAL A 96 7.28 6.37 5.96
C VAL A 96 6.01 7.22 5.84
N GLY A 97 4.93 6.82 6.53
CA GLY A 97 3.65 7.54 6.49
C GLY A 97 2.86 7.40 5.19
N LEU A 98 3.39 6.65 4.22
CA LEU A 98 2.75 6.31 2.95
C LEU A 98 2.60 4.79 2.85
N GLU A 99 1.65 4.35 2.02
CA GLU A 99 1.51 2.95 1.69
C GLU A 99 2.75 2.41 0.95
N SER A 100 2.87 1.08 0.94
CA SER A 100 3.90 0.41 0.15
C SER A 100 3.67 0.62 -1.34
N THR A 101 4.75 0.78 -2.09
CA THR A 101 4.74 0.64 -3.54
C THR A 101 4.27 -0.75 -3.92
N VAL A 102 3.36 -0.87 -4.89
CA VAL A 102 2.87 -2.16 -5.40
C VAL A 102 3.33 -2.33 -6.84
N LEU A 103 4.19 -3.31 -7.05
CA LEU A 103 4.77 -3.65 -8.35
C LEU A 103 4.32 -5.04 -8.80
N ASP A 104 3.72 -5.13 -9.97
CA ASP A 104 3.42 -6.42 -10.59
C ASP A 104 4.65 -6.94 -11.33
N VAL A 105 5.15 -8.08 -10.88
CA VAL A 105 6.27 -8.82 -11.47
C VAL A 105 5.86 -10.23 -11.88
N SER A 106 4.55 -10.49 -11.97
CA SER A 106 3.99 -11.81 -12.31
C SER A 106 4.11 -12.18 -13.78
N GLY A 107 4.20 -11.18 -14.66
CA GLY A 107 4.36 -11.33 -16.10
C GLY A 107 5.78 -10.99 -16.59
N ASP A 108 5.92 -10.77 -17.89
CA ASP A 108 7.20 -10.42 -18.52
C ASP A 108 7.56 -8.94 -18.38
N THR A 109 6.59 -8.09 -18.19
CA THR A 109 6.75 -6.65 -17.95
C THR A 109 6.60 -6.31 -16.48
N LEU A 110 7.26 -5.24 -16.04
CA LEU A 110 7.10 -4.66 -14.71
C LEU A 110 6.03 -3.58 -14.78
N VAL A 111 5.00 -3.66 -13.94
CA VAL A 111 3.92 -2.67 -13.93
C VAL A 111 3.75 -2.09 -12.53
N LEU A 112 3.90 -0.78 -12.39
CA LEU A 112 3.66 -0.05 -11.13
C LEU A 112 2.15 0.12 -10.93
N LEU A 113 1.57 -0.69 -10.05
CA LEU A 113 0.12 -0.64 -9.77
C LEU A 113 -0.25 0.44 -8.76
N ARG A 114 0.65 0.79 -7.85
CA ARG A 114 0.47 1.85 -6.86
C ARG A 114 1.83 2.45 -6.50
N PRO A 115 2.01 3.77 -6.63
CA PRO A 115 3.19 4.45 -6.08
C PRO A 115 3.16 4.41 -4.54
N GLY A 116 4.33 4.47 -3.90
CA GLY A 116 4.47 4.41 -2.44
C GLY A 116 5.90 4.66 -1.99
N GLY A 117 6.30 4.02 -0.89
CA GLY A 117 7.57 4.30 -0.22
C GLY A 117 8.86 3.93 -0.96
N VAL A 118 8.78 3.22 -2.09
CA VAL A 118 9.90 3.01 -3.04
C VAL A 118 9.47 3.62 -4.36
N SER A 119 10.28 4.53 -4.91
CA SER A 119 9.97 5.21 -6.16
C SER A 119 10.11 4.29 -7.39
N LYS A 120 9.46 4.68 -8.49
CA LYS A 120 9.60 4.00 -9.77
C LYS A 120 11.04 4.02 -10.24
N GLU A 121 11.69 5.16 -10.09
CA GLU A 121 13.07 5.43 -10.51
C GLU A 121 14.07 4.53 -9.77
N GLU A 122 13.90 4.35 -8.45
CA GLU A 122 14.72 3.42 -7.66
C GLU A 122 14.60 1.97 -8.13
N ILE A 123 13.39 1.55 -8.54
CA ILE A 123 13.16 0.20 -9.07
C ILE A 123 13.82 0.05 -10.45
N GLU A 124 13.65 1.04 -11.33
CA GLU A 124 14.26 1.06 -12.67
C GLU A 124 15.78 1.06 -12.59
N GLU A 125 16.35 1.88 -11.71
CA GLU A 125 17.79 1.92 -11.47
C GLU A 125 18.30 0.58 -10.95
N ALA A 126 17.61 -0.03 -9.98
CA ALA A 126 18.03 -1.30 -9.40
C ALA A 126 18.02 -2.46 -10.40
N LEU A 127 16.99 -2.54 -11.25
CA LEU A 127 16.82 -3.64 -12.22
C LEU A 127 17.42 -3.33 -13.58
N GLN A 128 17.77 -2.07 -13.89
CA GLN A 128 18.14 -1.59 -15.23
C GLN A 128 17.07 -1.96 -16.27
N MET A 129 15.80 -1.88 -15.88
CA MET A 129 14.64 -2.24 -16.70
C MET A 129 13.54 -1.18 -16.55
N PRO A 130 12.78 -0.90 -17.64
CA PRO A 130 11.67 0.03 -17.54
C PRO A 130 10.52 -0.53 -16.71
N VAL A 131 9.89 0.34 -15.91
CA VAL A 131 8.67 0.07 -15.16
C VAL A 131 7.52 0.83 -15.81
N LEU A 132 6.52 0.11 -16.27
CA LEU A 132 5.37 0.69 -16.96
C LEU A 132 4.32 1.17 -15.94
N LEU A 133 3.58 2.19 -16.31
CA LEU A 133 2.35 2.56 -15.63
C LEU A 133 1.18 1.75 -16.22
N PRO A 134 0.10 1.51 -15.46
CA PRO A 134 -1.08 0.81 -15.96
C PRO A 134 -1.66 1.53 -17.18
N ALA A 135 -1.86 0.80 -18.27
CA ALA A 135 -2.43 1.35 -19.50
C ALA A 135 -3.93 1.68 -19.35
N ASP A 136 -4.61 1.01 -18.42
CA ASP A 136 -6.04 1.16 -18.15
C ASP A 136 -6.39 0.86 -16.69
N GLY A 137 -7.61 1.20 -16.28
CA GLY A 137 -8.11 0.94 -14.92
C GLY A 137 -8.25 -0.56 -14.57
N SER A 138 -8.16 -1.47 -15.54
CA SER A 138 -8.30 -2.91 -15.30
C SER A 138 -7.10 -3.50 -14.56
N SER A 139 -5.91 -3.01 -14.86
CA SER A 139 -4.65 -3.40 -14.20
C SER A 139 -4.64 -3.00 -12.73
N LEU A 140 -5.29 -1.89 -12.39
CA LEU A 140 -5.38 -1.37 -11.01
C LEU A 140 -6.14 -2.34 -10.07
N ARG A 141 -7.06 -3.16 -10.60
CA ARG A 141 -7.82 -4.15 -9.80
C ARG A 141 -6.94 -5.20 -9.13
N ARG A 142 -5.69 -5.36 -9.56
CA ARG A 142 -4.69 -6.27 -8.97
C ARG A 142 -3.99 -5.69 -7.75
N SER A 143 -4.14 -4.40 -7.47
CA SER A 143 -3.52 -3.74 -6.33
C SER A 143 -4.49 -3.61 -5.15
N PRO A 144 -4.06 -3.90 -3.92
CA PRO A 144 -4.80 -3.53 -2.72
C PRO A 144 -5.04 -2.02 -2.66
N GLY A 145 -6.25 -1.60 -2.31
CA GLY A 145 -6.59 -0.19 -2.15
C GLY A 145 -6.95 0.58 -3.44
N THR A 146 -6.93 -0.08 -4.62
CA THR A 146 -7.27 0.58 -5.90
C THR A 146 -8.62 0.15 -6.48
N ARG A 147 -9.28 -0.86 -5.88
CA ARG A 147 -10.59 -1.36 -6.34
C ARG A 147 -11.76 -0.43 -6.03
N TYR A 148 -11.64 0.38 -4.99
CA TYR A 148 -12.68 1.28 -4.51
C TYR A 148 -12.08 2.67 -4.33
N ARG A 149 -12.94 3.69 -4.25
CA ARG A 149 -12.51 5.05 -3.93
C ARG A 149 -12.01 5.08 -2.48
N HIS A 150 -10.69 5.09 -2.30
CA HIS A 150 -10.01 5.22 -1.02
C HIS A 150 -9.49 6.64 -0.83
N TYR A 151 -9.30 7.06 0.42
CA TYR A 151 -8.61 8.31 0.80
C TYR A 151 -9.28 9.59 0.28
N ALA A 152 -10.51 9.50 -0.19
CA ALA A 152 -11.22 10.69 -0.63
C ALA A 152 -11.65 11.51 0.59
N PRO A 153 -11.16 12.76 0.76
CA PRO A 153 -11.63 13.62 1.83
C PRO A 153 -13.12 13.88 1.66
N LYS A 154 -13.83 14.08 2.78
CA LYS A 154 -15.25 14.47 2.76
C LYS A 154 -15.42 15.88 2.18
N ILE A 155 -14.38 16.69 2.28
CA ILE A 155 -14.32 18.06 1.77
C ILE A 155 -13.59 18.01 0.44
N PRO A 156 -14.07 18.67 -0.62
CA PRO A 156 -13.35 18.76 -1.89
C PRO A 156 -11.97 19.40 -1.69
N LEU A 157 -10.94 18.80 -2.27
CA LEU A 157 -9.59 19.34 -2.31
C LEU A 157 -9.37 19.94 -3.69
N ILE A 158 -8.97 21.19 -3.73
CA ILE A 158 -8.55 21.89 -4.94
C ILE A 158 -7.05 22.14 -4.85
N VAL A 159 -6.30 21.66 -5.81
CA VAL A 159 -4.87 21.96 -5.94
C VAL A 159 -4.76 23.18 -6.86
N THR A 160 -4.10 24.23 -6.39
CA THR A 160 -3.89 25.46 -7.14
C THR A 160 -2.51 26.03 -6.83
N ASP A 161 -1.85 26.55 -7.85
CA ASP A 161 -0.59 27.29 -7.72
C ASP A 161 -0.81 28.76 -7.32
N ASP A 162 -2.05 29.25 -7.40
CA ASP A 162 -2.45 30.61 -6.98
C ASP A 162 -3.49 30.56 -5.85
N PRO A 163 -3.05 30.69 -4.60
CA PRO A 163 -3.95 30.73 -3.45
C PRO A 163 -4.86 31.96 -3.42
N GLY A 164 -4.50 33.06 -4.07
CA GLY A 164 -5.30 34.29 -4.10
C GLY A 164 -6.42 34.29 -5.14
N GLY A 165 -6.34 33.41 -6.14
CA GLY A 165 -7.33 33.28 -7.22
C GLY A 165 -8.48 32.30 -6.92
N ALA A 166 -8.41 31.52 -5.84
CA ALA A 166 -9.49 30.66 -5.44
C ALA A 166 -10.59 31.48 -4.76
N GLU A 167 -11.64 31.81 -5.48
CA GLU A 167 -12.86 32.33 -4.84
C GLU A 167 -13.34 31.34 -3.80
N ALA A 168 -13.34 31.76 -2.54
CA ALA A 168 -13.85 30.99 -1.44
C ALA A 168 -15.37 30.77 -1.63
N VAL A 169 -15.74 29.62 -2.16
CA VAL A 169 -17.13 29.26 -2.44
C VAL A 169 -17.95 29.10 -1.14
N ASP A 170 -17.27 28.98 -0.01
CA ASP A 170 -17.88 28.99 1.32
C ASP A 170 -16.79 29.16 2.40
N LYS A 171 -17.10 29.77 3.56
CA LYS A 171 -16.15 30.14 4.64
C LYS A 171 -15.51 28.95 5.37
N LYS A 172 -15.34 27.79 4.72
CA LYS A 172 -14.85 26.52 5.31
C LYS A 172 -13.58 25.98 4.64
N TRP A 173 -12.75 26.84 4.09
CA TRP A 173 -11.49 26.45 3.47
C TRP A 173 -10.33 26.48 4.47
N ALA A 174 -9.49 25.45 4.45
CA ALA A 174 -8.21 25.43 5.14
C ALA A 174 -7.09 25.29 4.12
N TRP A 175 -6.04 26.07 4.26
CA TRP A 175 -4.82 25.95 3.48
C TRP A 175 -3.89 24.93 4.14
N ILE A 176 -3.33 24.06 3.33
CA ILE A 176 -2.25 23.16 3.72
C ILE A 176 -1.07 23.54 2.84
N GLY A 177 -0.13 24.30 3.40
CA GLY A 177 1.12 24.69 2.78
C GLY A 177 2.25 23.78 3.16
#